data_1979b574a4dd8645508a434d9f23dc2f
#
_entry.id   1979b574a4dd8645508a434d9f23dc2f
#
_cell.length_a   1.000
_cell.length_b   1.000
_cell.length_c   1.000
_cell.angle_alpha   90.00
_cell.angle_beta   90.00
_cell.angle_gamma   90.00
#
_symmetry.space_group_name_H-M   'P 1'
#
loop_
_entity.id
_entity.type
_entity.pdbx_description
1 polymer ?
#
loop_
_entity_poly.entity_id
_entity_poly.type
_entity_poly.pdbx_seq_one_letter_code
_entity_poly.pdbx_strand_id
1 'polypeptide(L)'
;MTQQQLADDRYTKAYVSALENGLSRPSIAALNHFSRRLGIPASKLIDDEPAAWARMEADLALACGRWDDAVAAYEELLESAATKGARADLLSGKAEALVRRGHGPKAAAAAAEAAELFHAADREPEAAMAEYWLSAAQYQMENSVEAKALLQAILVRVRAGLKIEPGFQLRLVMALASNESREGNHAAALAYLEEVRGLAGALDDRRRASYLADLAYSYRATGDIEAAIRAGIVSLELFRRAEAERETAIMENELALAYLALGNTTRATEMSASAHAVMERLGDEWLLSHVLDTQAQIALARGENAAAISASEGAIEMAERTQNAKATVDALLTRARARGVMGDAAAALASYQRAGELARQVGSASLMRKTLREWADALAAAGEHERAFALMREALAVA
;
A
#
# COMPACT_ATOMS: atom_id res chain seq x y z
N MET A 1 11.32 45.66 22.32
CA MET A 1 12.59 45.00 21.88
C MET A 1 13.09 45.79 20.66
N THR A 2 14.37 46.08 20.53
CA THR A 2 14.91 46.75 19.34
C THR A 2 15.16 45.73 18.23
N GLN A 3 15.23 46.20 16.96
CA GLN A 3 15.55 45.32 15.81
C GLN A 3 16.87 44.54 16.00
N GLN A 4 17.87 45.18 16.61
CA GLN A 4 19.14 44.53 16.95
C GLN A 4 18.98 43.44 18.01
N GLN A 5 18.16 43.70 19.02
CA GLN A 5 17.84 42.68 20.04
C GLN A 5 17.01 41.53 19.51
N LEU A 6 16.13 41.81 18.53
CA LEU A 6 15.30 40.78 17.90
C LEU A 6 16.11 39.91 16.93
N ALA A 7 17.07 40.52 16.21
CA ALA A 7 17.99 39.81 15.32
C ALA A 7 18.90 38.82 16.03
N ASP A 8 19.36 39.20 17.24
CA ASP A 8 20.34 38.43 18.02
C ASP A 8 21.60 38.14 17.15
N ASP A 9 22.37 37.10 17.51
CA ASP A 9 23.55 36.68 16.70
C ASP A 9 23.18 35.87 15.44
N ARG A 10 21.90 35.57 15.23
CA ARG A 10 21.45 34.66 14.19
C ARG A 10 21.02 35.39 12.90
N TYR A 11 20.58 36.65 12.99
CA TYR A 11 20.19 37.48 11.86
C TYR A 11 20.77 38.87 11.95
N THR A 12 20.69 39.65 10.87
CA THR A 12 21.17 41.04 10.87
C THR A 12 20.02 42.01 11.19
N LYS A 13 20.35 43.15 11.79
CA LYS A 13 19.39 44.27 11.96
C LYS A 13 18.75 44.67 10.62
N ALA A 14 19.53 44.67 9.54
CA ALA A 14 19.05 45.00 8.22
C ALA A 14 17.99 44.01 7.72
N TYR A 15 18.14 42.73 8.02
CA TYR A 15 17.17 41.70 7.69
C TYR A 15 15.85 41.89 8.45
N VAL A 16 15.90 42.17 9.75
CA VAL A 16 14.72 42.48 10.56
C VAL A 16 14.01 43.72 10.02
N SER A 17 14.75 44.77 9.70
CA SER A 17 14.19 45.99 9.14
C SER A 17 13.55 45.76 7.75
N ALA A 18 14.14 44.90 6.92
CA ALA A 18 13.55 44.54 5.63
C ALA A 18 12.23 43.75 5.80
N LEU A 19 12.16 42.89 6.82
CA LEU A 19 10.91 42.18 7.15
C LEU A 19 9.81 43.12 7.64
N GLU A 20 10.11 44.03 8.57
CA GLU A 20 9.16 44.99 9.12
C GLU A 20 8.63 45.97 8.04
N ASN A 21 9.42 46.26 7.01
CA ASN A 21 9.02 47.11 5.91
C ASN A 21 8.43 46.35 4.70
N GLY A 22 8.18 45.02 4.83
CA GLY A 22 7.62 44.19 3.78
C GLY A 22 8.55 44.00 2.54
N LEU A 23 9.83 44.36 2.66
CA LEU A 23 10.83 44.26 1.57
C LEU A 23 11.41 42.85 1.43
N SER A 24 11.16 41.99 2.40
CA SER A 24 11.61 40.59 2.40
C SER A 24 10.57 39.70 3.08
N ARG A 25 10.48 38.44 2.69
CA ARG A 25 9.63 37.43 3.38
C ARG A 25 10.51 36.63 4.34
N PRO A 26 10.01 36.38 5.58
CA PRO A 26 10.75 35.58 6.54
C PRO A 26 10.76 34.11 6.15
N SER A 27 11.88 33.40 6.36
CA SER A 27 11.91 31.95 6.32
C SER A 27 11.21 31.36 7.56
N ILE A 28 10.77 30.11 7.50
CA ILE A 28 10.17 29.38 8.63
C ILE A 28 11.15 29.39 9.85
N ALA A 29 12.44 29.24 9.59
CA ALA A 29 13.48 29.30 10.63
C ALA A 29 13.57 30.68 11.28
N ALA A 30 13.40 31.75 10.50
CA ALA A 30 13.39 33.13 10.98
C ALA A 30 12.12 33.41 11.82
N LEU A 31 10.97 32.98 11.35
CA LEU A 31 9.70 33.09 12.06
C LEU A 31 9.72 32.40 13.42
N ASN A 32 10.18 31.15 13.46
CA ASN A 32 10.34 30.38 14.70
C ASN A 32 11.36 31.04 15.67
N HIS A 33 12.38 31.69 15.15
CA HIS A 33 13.34 32.43 15.96
C HIS A 33 12.67 33.66 16.58
N PHE A 34 11.99 34.48 15.77
CA PHE A 34 11.34 35.71 16.23
C PHE A 34 10.15 35.43 17.16
N SER A 35 9.36 34.40 16.86
CA SER A 35 8.27 33.92 17.71
C SER A 35 8.74 33.60 19.14
N ARG A 36 9.80 32.82 19.27
CA ARG A 36 10.39 32.47 20.56
C ARG A 36 10.90 33.70 21.31
N ARG A 37 11.53 34.63 20.62
CA ARG A 37 12.09 35.83 21.26
C ARG A 37 11.02 36.85 21.66
N LEU A 38 9.94 36.94 20.91
CA LEU A 38 8.84 37.85 21.21
C LEU A 38 7.81 37.24 22.16
N GLY A 39 7.87 35.91 22.39
CA GLY A 39 6.90 35.22 23.24
C GLY A 39 5.49 35.18 22.64
N ILE A 40 5.37 35.28 21.32
CA ILE A 40 4.09 35.25 20.60
C ILE A 40 4.10 34.14 19.56
N PRO A 41 2.97 33.51 19.23
CA PRO A 41 2.88 32.51 18.17
C PRO A 41 3.39 33.06 16.84
N ALA A 42 4.05 32.23 16.03
CA ALA A 42 4.57 32.62 14.72
C ALA A 42 3.47 33.16 13.80
N SER A 43 2.24 32.67 13.95
CA SER A 43 1.03 33.12 13.25
C SER A 43 0.66 34.61 13.51
N LYS A 44 1.10 35.19 14.62
CA LYS A 44 0.89 36.62 14.93
C LYS A 44 1.98 37.55 14.38
N LEU A 45 3.03 36.98 13.80
CA LEU A 45 4.14 37.78 13.21
C LEU A 45 3.93 38.11 11.73
N ILE A 46 2.86 37.60 11.14
CA ILE A 46 2.56 37.78 9.72
C ILE A 46 1.18 38.42 9.62
N ASP A 47 1.16 39.67 9.19
CA ASP A 47 -0.07 40.46 9.04
C ASP A 47 -0.92 40.05 7.81
N ASP A 48 -0.41 39.20 6.93
CA ASP A 48 -1.09 38.78 5.71
C ASP A 48 -1.48 37.29 5.76
N GLU A 49 -2.78 37.08 5.92
CA GLU A 49 -3.54 35.83 5.81
C GLU A 49 -3.34 34.77 6.90
N PRO A 50 -4.12 34.82 7.99
CA PRO A 50 -4.27 33.70 8.91
C PRO A 50 -4.60 32.37 8.18
N ALA A 51 -5.30 32.45 7.05
CA ALA A 51 -5.67 31.31 6.21
C ALA A 51 -4.46 30.63 5.53
N ALA A 52 -3.45 31.40 5.12
CA ALA A 52 -2.25 30.80 4.49
C ALA A 52 -1.40 30.00 5.48
N TRP A 53 -1.33 30.44 6.74
CA TRP A 53 -0.65 29.72 7.82
C TRP A 53 -1.39 28.47 8.25
N ALA A 54 -2.70 28.60 8.46
CA ALA A 54 -3.53 27.45 8.81
C ALA A 54 -3.47 26.38 7.69
N ARG A 55 -3.42 26.81 6.42
CA ARG A 55 -3.20 25.91 5.29
C ARG A 55 -1.85 25.19 5.38
N MET A 56 -0.77 25.94 5.65
CA MET A 56 0.56 25.33 5.76
C MET A 56 0.67 24.40 6.97
N GLU A 57 -0.01 24.69 8.07
CA GLU A 57 -0.10 23.78 9.23
C GLU A 57 -0.84 22.49 8.88
N ALA A 58 -1.94 22.58 8.12
CA ALA A 58 -2.68 21.41 7.62
C ALA A 58 -1.81 20.55 6.69
N ASP A 59 -1.13 21.18 5.73
CA ASP A 59 -0.23 20.50 4.78
C ASP A 59 0.96 19.86 5.52
N LEU A 60 1.49 20.52 6.56
CA LEU A 60 2.56 19.97 7.41
C LEU A 60 2.06 18.79 8.26
N ALA A 61 0.88 18.88 8.84
CA ALA A 61 0.27 17.78 9.58
C ALA A 61 0.09 16.56 8.69
N LEU A 62 -0.40 16.75 7.45
CA LEU A 62 -0.52 15.70 6.45
C LEU A 62 0.83 15.07 6.13
N ALA A 63 1.85 15.87 5.84
CA ALA A 63 3.20 15.41 5.51
C ALA A 63 3.88 14.66 6.69
N CYS A 64 3.58 15.04 7.92
CA CYS A 64 4.10 14.40 9.14
C CYS A 64 3.29 13.16 9.58
N GLY A 65 2.27 12.74 8.82
CA GLY A 65 1.44 11.58 9.17
C GLY A 65 0.43 11.84 10.31
N ARG A 66 0.25 13.09 10.72
CA ARG A 66 -0.78 13.50 11.71
C ARG A 66 -2.11 13.72 10.99
N TRP A 67 -2.66 12.62 10.47
CA TRP A 67 -3.80 12.68 9.55
C TRP A 67 -5.08 13.21 10.19
N ASP A 68 -5.30 12.92 11.48
CA ASP A 68 -6.44 13.48 12.26
C ASP A 68 -6.38 14.99 12.35
N ASP A 69 -5.20 15.51 12.70
CA ASP A 69 -4.97 16.95 12.79
C ASP A 69 -5.14 17.61 11.43
N ALA A 70 -4.64 16.95 10.36
CA ALA A 70 -4.77 17.44 9.00
C ALA A 70 -6.25 17.51 8.57
N VAL A 71 -7.05 16.47 8.83
CA VAL A 71 -8.48 16.47 8.50
C VAL A 71 -9.20 17.61 9.22
N ALA A 72 -8.98 17.75 10.53
CA ALA A 72 -9.62 18.80 11.32
C ALA A 72 -9.25 20.22 10.81
N ALA A 73 -7.97 20.44 10.52
CA ALA A 73 -7.49 21.73 10.00
C ALA A 73 -8.05 22.04 8.59
N TYR A 74 -8.14 21.05 7.70
CA TYR A 74 -8.78 21.24 6.39
C TYR A 74 -10.29 21.51 6.53
N GLU A 75 -11.00 20.90 7.49
CA GLU A 75 -12.42 21.13 7.74
C GLU A 75 -12.67 22.57 8.19
N GLU A 76 -11.88 23.09 9.13
CA GLU A 76 -11.95 24.48 9.58
C GLU A 76 -11.69 25.47 8.45
N LEU A 77 -10.67 25.21 7.63
CA LEU A 77 -10.34 26.04 6.46
C LEU A 77 -11.44 26.04 5.39
N LEU A 78 -12.14 24.93 5.22
CA LEU A 78 -13.24 24.81 4.25
C LEU A 78 -14.45 25.67 4.63
N GLU A 79 -14.67 25.97 5.91
CA GLU A 79 -15.74 26.88 6.38
C GLU A 79 -15.51 28.32 5.90
N SER A 80 -14.25 28.73 5.77
CA SER A 80 -13.83 30.09 5.37
C SER A 80 -13.34 30.21 3.94
N ALA A 81 -13.41 29.16 3.12
CA ALA A 81 -12.89 29.12 1.77
C ALA A 81 -13.63 30.14 0.85
N ALA A 82 -12.95 31.22 0.48
CA ALA A 82 -13.54 32.33 -0.26
C ALA A 82 -13.72 32.05 -1.76
N THR A 83 -12.97 31.10 -2.34
CA THR A 83 -12.99 30.81 -3.77
C THR A 83 -13.14 29.33 -4.04
N LYS A 84 -13.72 28.98 -5.22
CA LYS A 84 -13.82 27.59 -5.68
C LYS A 84 -12.45 26.92 -5.81
N GLY A 85 -11.43 27.67 -6.25
CA GLY A 85 -10.08 27.16 -6.38
C GLY A 85 -9.45 26.79 -5.03
N ALA A 86 -9.55 27.69 -4.02
CA ALA A 86 -9.08 27.39 -2.67
C ALA A 86 -9.85 26.22 -2.06
N ARG A 87 -11.16 26.13 -2.29
CA ARG A 87 -11.98 25.00 -1.85
C ARG A 87 -11.51 23.68 -2.48
N ALA A 88 -11.21 23.67 -3.78
CA ALA A 88 -10.71 22.48 -4.47
C ALA A 88 -9.38 21.98 -3.88
N ASP A 89 -8.45 22.91 -3.64
CA ASP A 89 -7.14 22.59 -3.06
C ASP A 89 -7.28 22.00 -1.65
N LEU A 90 -8.15 22.57 -0.80
CA LEU A 90 -8.41 22.08 0.56
C LEU A 90 -9.09 20.70 0.56
N LEU A 91 -10.06 20.49 -0.33
CA LEU A 91 -10.74 19.20 -0.48
C LEU A 91 -9.79 18.11 -0.95
N SER A 92 -8.86 18.41 -1.85
CA SER A 92 -7.84 17.45 -2.30
C SER A 92 -6.91 17.01 -1.17
N GLY A 93 -6.42 17.96 -0.36
CA GLY A 93 -5.61 17.65 0.83
C GLY A 93 -6.40 16.85 1.89
N LYS A 94 -7.66 17.23 2.13
CA LYS A 94 -8.57 16.50 3.02
C LYS A 94 -8.81 15.07 2.52
N ALA A 95 -9.00 14.87 1.22
CA ALA A 95 -9.19 13.57 0.63
C ALA A 95 -7.98 12.66 0.84
N GLU A 96 -6.75 13.18 0.63
CA GLU A 96 -5.52 12.44 0.95
C GLU A 96 -5.48 12.03 2.42
N ALA A 97 -5.71 12.96 3.35
CA ALA A 97 -5.70 12.69 4.79
C ALA A 97 -6.71 11.60 5.17
N LEU A 98 -7.92 11.66 4.62
CA LEU A 98 -8.98 10.68 4.86
C LEU A 98 -8.66 9.31 4.28
N VAL A 99 -8.05 9.23 3.08
CA VAL A 99 -7.54 7.98 2.53
C VAL A 99 -6.48 7.37 3.44
N ARG A 100 -5.52 8.18 3.92
CA ARG A 100 -4.47 7.72 4.83
C ARG A 100 -5.01 7.18 6.15
N ARG A 101 -6.17 7.69 6.59
CA ARG A 101 -6.90 7.20 7.78
C ARG A 101 -7.77 5.97 7.54
N GLY A 102 -7.99 5.56 6.30
CA GLY A 102 -8.93 4.48 5.96
C GLY A 102 -10.41 4.89 5.96
N HIS A 103 -10.72 6.18 5.83
CA HIS A 103 -12.08 6.70 5.79
C HIS A 103 -12.61 6.82 4.34
N GLY A 104 -12.67 5.69 3.61
CA GLY A 104 -13.03 5.61 2.20
C GLY A 104 -14.25 6.45 1.79
N PRO A 105 -15.44 6.32 2.40
CA PRO A 105 -16.63 7.07 1.95
C PRO A 105 -16.47 8.59 2.04
N LYS A 106 -15.88 9.10 3.12
CA LYS A 106 -15.64 10.55 3.28
C LYS A 106 -14.56 11.05 2.32
N ALA A 107 -13.53 10.23 2.11
CA ALA A 107 -12.46 10.54 1.16
C ALA A 107 -13.00 10.62 -0.27
N ALA A 108 -13.86 9.67 -0.68
CA ALA A 108 -14.48 9.65 -2.00
C ALA A 108 -15.29 10.92 -2.28
N ALA A 109 -16.12 11.35 -1.32
CA ALA A 109 -16.90 12.56 -1.45
C ALA A 109 -16.02 13.82 -1.61
N ALA A 110 -14.98 13.97 -0.78
CA ALA A 110 -14.07 15.11 -0.86
C ALA A 110 -13.25 15.10 -2.17
N ALA A 111 -12.76 13.93 -2.59
CA ALA A 111 -11.98 13.79 -3.81
C ALA A 111 -12.82 14.06 -5.08
N ALA A 112 -14.06 13.57 -5.13
CA ALA A 112 -14.96 13.82 -6.25
C ALA A 112 -15.28 15.30 -6.40
N GLU A 113 -15.65 16.01 -5.31
CA GLU A 113 -15.91 17.44 -5.34
C GLU A 113 -14.65 18.23 -5.75
N ALA A 114 -13.46 17.83 -5.25
CA ALA A 114 -12.21 18.47 -5.67
C ALA A 114 -11.95 18.31 -7.16
N ALA A 115 -12.12 17.12 -7.70
CA ALA A 115 -11.92 16.83 -9.13
C ALA A 115 -12.86 17.66 -10.01
N GLU A 116 -14.15 17.74 -9.66
CA GLU A 116 -15.13 18.58 -10.39
C GLU A 116 -14.73 20.05 -10.39
N LEU A 117 -14.29 20.58 -9.26
CA LEU A 117 -13.87 21.98 -9.15
C LEU A 117 -12.59 22.26 -9.94
N PHE A 118 -11.63 21.32 -9.97
CA PHE A 118 -10.40 21.44 -10.76
C PHE A 118 -10.70 21.38 -12.26
N HIS A 119 -11.55 20.45 -12.72
CA HIS A 119 -11.97 20.40 -14.12
C HIS A 119 -12.70 21.68 -14.54
N ALA A 120 -13.59 22.22 -13.69
CA ALA A 120 -14.26 23.48 -13.97
C ALA A 120 -13.33 24.70 -14.03
N ALA A 121 -12.10 24.56 -13.52
CA ALA A 121 -11.06 25.58 -13.53
C ALA A 121 -9.93 25.30 -14.55
N ASP A 122 -10.08 24.31 -15.45
CA ASP A 122 -9.06 23.85 -16.41
C ASP A 122 -7.71 23.46 -15.74
N ARG A 123 -7.76 23.00 -14.47
CA ARG A 123 -6.61 22.54 -13.68
C ARG A 123 -6.47 21.02 -13.77
N GLU A 124 -6.20 20.52 -14.97
CA GLU A 124 -6.18 19.09 -15.28
C GLU A 124 -5.15 18.25 -14.47
N PRO A 125 -3.91 18.73 -14.17
CA PRO A 125 -2.98 17.96 -13.31
C PRO A 125 -3.50 17.77 -11.89
N GLU A 126 -4.14 18.79 -11.30
CA GLU A 126 -4.71 18.71 -9.96
C GLU A 126 -6.00 17.88 -9.94
N ALA A 127 -6.80 17.95 -11.01
CA ALA A 127 -7.95 17.07 -11.20
C ALA A 127 -7.51 15.60 -11.22
N ALA A 128 -6.45 15.28 -11.95
CA ALA A 128 -5.90 13.94 -11.98
C ALA A 128 -5.42 13.46 -10.59
N MET A 129 -4.86 14.36 -9.77
CA MET A 129 -4.47 14.02 -8.38
C MET A 129 -5.70 13.75 -7.51
N ALA A 130 -6.75 14.56 -7.63
CA ALA A 130 -8.00 14.34 -6.89
C ALA A 130 -8.67 13.03 -7.29
N GLU A 131 -8.73 12.71 -8.58
CA GLU A 131 -9.24 11.43 -9.11
C GLU A 131 -8.40 10.24 -8.63
N TYR A 132 -7.07 10.40 -8.49
CA TYR A 132 -6.21 9.39 -7.88
C TYR A 132 -6.62 9.10 -6.42
N TRP A 133 -6.90 10.14 -5.62
CA TRP A 133 -7.39 9.94 -4.26
C TRP A 133 -8.81 9.34 -4.23
N LEU A 134 -9.66 9.70 -5.21
CA LEU A 134 -10.95 9.05 -5.39
C LEU A 134 -10.79 7.55 -5.67
N SER A 135 -9.87 7.18 -6.55
CA SER A 135 -9.59 5.77 -6.82
C SER A 135 -9.09 5.02 -5.58
N ALA A 136 -8.22 5.65 -4.79
CA ALA A 136 -7.73 5.07 -3.54
C ALA A 136 -8.86 4.87 -2.50
N ALA A 137 -9.81 5.81 -2.45
CA ALA A 137 -11.00 5.70 -1.61
C ALA A 137 -11.93 4.56 -2.09
N GLN A 138 -12.17 4.45 -3.39
CA GLN A 138 -12.94 3.34 -3.99
C GLN A 138 -12.28 1.98 -3.69
N TYR A 139 -10.96 1.91 -3.78
CA TYR A 139 -10.22 0.71 -3.43
C TYR A 139 -10.42 0.29 -1.96
N GLN A 140 -10.44 1.25 -1.02
CA GLN A 140 -10.73 0.98 0.39
C GLN A 140 -12.17 0.49 0.62
N MET A 141 -13.10 0.90 -0.22
CA MET A 141 -14.50 0.46 -0.20
C MET A 141 -14.74 -0.86 -0.98
N GLU A 142 -13.66 -1.54 -1.39
CA GLU A 142 -13.68 -2.78 -2.18
C GLU A 142 -14.28 -2.63 -3.59
N ASN A 143 -14.42 -1.41 -4.07
CA ASN A 143 -14.87 -1.09 -5.43
C ASN A 143 -13.67 -1.09 -6.41
N SER A 144 -13.03 -2.26 -6.58
CA SER A 144 -11.78 -2.39 -7.36
C SER A 144 -11.96 -2.04 -8.83
N VAL A 145 -13.13 -2.30 -9.41
CA VAL A 145 -13.43 -2.00 -10.81
C VAL A 145 -13.45 -0.49 -11.06
N GLU A 146 -14.15 0.26 -10.22
CA GLU A 146 -14.21 1.72 -10.28
C GLU A 146 -12.85 2.35 -10.00
N ALA A 147 -12.13 1.83 -9.00
CA ALA A 147 -10.78 2.29 -8.67
C ALA A 147 -9.86 2.14 -9.88
N LYS A 148 -9.85 0.98 -10.52
CA LYS A 148 -9.06 0.69 -11.72
C LYS A 148 -9.45 1.57 -12.90
N ALA A 149 -10.75 1.77 -13.14
CA ALA A 149 -11.24 2.60 -14.24
C ALA A 149 -10.76 4.05 -14.11
N LEU A 150 -10.80 4.64 -12.90
CA LEU A 150 -10.28 5.98 -12.62
C LEU A 150 -8.78 6.06 -12.91
N LEU A 151 -7.98 5.13 -12.41
CA LEU A 151 -6.53 5.12 -12.64
C LEU A 151 -6.19 4.97 -14.13
N GLN A 152 -6.92 4.13 -14.86
CA GLN A 152 -6.73 3.96 -16.30
C GLN A 152 -7.09 5.24 -17.07
N ALA A 153 -8.16 5.94 -16.71
CA ALA A 153 -8.54 7.20 -17.32
C ALA A 153 -7.46 8.27 -17.12
N ILE A 154 -6.85 8.36 -15.94
CA ILE A 154 -5.72 9.25 -15.68
C ILE A 154 -4.52 8.85 -16.56
N LEU A 155 -4.17 7.57 -16.61
CA LEU A 155 -3.02 7.09 -17.40
C LEU A 155 -3.18 7.38 -18.90
N VAL A 156 -4.40 7.23 -19.43
CA VAL A 156 -4.70 7.59 -20.83
C VAL A 156 -4.42 9.07 -21.09
N ARG A 157 -4.84 9.99 -20.20
CA ARG A 157 -4.57 11.42 -20.31
C ARG A 157 -3.07 11.72 -20.22
N VAL A 158 -2.34 11.04 -19.33
CA VAL A 158 -0.88 11.19 -19.21
C VAL A 158 -0.18 10.75 -20.49
N ARG A 159 -0.56 9.62 -21.05
CA ARG A 159 -0.02 9.14 -22.36
C ARG A 159 -0.42 10.04 -23.53
N ALA A 160 -1.55 10.72 -23.42
CA ALA A 160 -1.97 11.75 -24.40
C ALA A 160 -1.28 13.11 -24.22
N GLY A 161 -0.39 13.26 -23.24
CA GLY A 161 0.42 14.46 -23.04
C GLY A 161 0.07 15.32 -21.83
N LEU A 162 -0.82 14.87 -20.95
CA LEU A 162 -1.04 15.54 -19.66
C LEU A 162 0.26 15.53 -18.85
N LYS A 163 0.77 16.72 -18.53
CA LYS A 163 2.00 16.87 -17.76
C LYS A 163 1.71 16.73 -16.26
N ILE A 164 2.25 15.71 -15.67
CA ILE A 164 2.20 15.47 -14.21
C ILE A 164 3.63 15.29 -13.68
N GLU A 165 3.80 15.43 -12.37
CA GLU A 165 5.09 15.17 -11.75
C GLU A 165 5.50 13.69 -11.90
N PRO A 166 6.79 13.39 -12.16
CA PRO A 166 7.28 12.00 -12.27
C PRO A 166 6.95 11.14 -11.07
N GLY A 167 7.00 11.71 -9.87
CA GLY A 167 6.61 11.02 -8.64
C GLY A 167 5.12 10.65 -8.58
N PHE A 168 4.24 11.45 -9.18
CA PHE A 168 2.82 11.13 -9.30
C PHE A 168 2.59 10.06 -10.37
N GLN A 169 3.26 10.15 -11.52
CA GLN A 169 3.16 9.12 -12.56
C GLN A 169 3.54 7.74 -12.01
N LEU A 170 4.60 7.66 -11.22
CA LEU A 170 5.02 6.41 -10.61
C LEU A 170 3.96 5.88 -9.62
N ARG A 171 3.40 6.74 -8.74
CA ARG A 171 2.33 6.33 -7.81
C ARG A 171 1.09 5.82 -8.56
N LEU A 172 0.71 6.49 -9.65
CA LEU A 172 -0.40 6.08 -10.50
C LEU A 172 -0.21 4.66 -11.05
N VAL A 173 0.97 4.40 -11.61
CA VAL A 173 1.29 3.10 -12.20
C VAL A 173 1.43 2.01 -11.15
N MET A 174 2.02 2.31 -9.99
CA MET A 174 2.07 1.37 -8.86
C MET A 174 0.66 1.02 -8.35
N ALA A 175 -0.26 2.00 -8.28
CA ALA A 175 -1.64 1.74 -7.89
C ALA A 175 -2.36 0.84 -8.90
N LEU A 176 -2.13 1.04 -10.22
CA LEU A 176 -2.63 0.14 -11.26
C LEU A 176 -2.06 -1.28 -11.11
N ALA A 177 -0.75 -1.40 -10.93
CA ALA A 177 -0.10 -2.68 -10.73
C ALA A 177 -0.65 -3.42 -9.48
N SER A 178 -0.89 -2.69 -8.39
CA SER A 178 -1.50 -3.25 -7.18
C SER A 178 -2.93 -3.77 -7.44
N ASN A 179 -3.77 -3.02 -8.18
CA ASN A 179 -5.10 -3.48 -8.58
C ASN A 179 -5.02 -4.75 -9.44
N GLU A 180 -4.17 -4.78 -10.47
CA GLU A 180 -3.98 -5.97 -11.32
C GLU A 180 -3.49 -7.18 -10.51
N SER A 181 -2.58 -6.96 -9.55
CA SER A 181 -2.09 -8.05 -8.68
C SER A 181 -3.20 -8.63 -7.79
N ARG A 182 -4.10 -7.79 -7.27
CA ARG A 182 -5.27 -8.28 -6.51
C ARG A 182 -6.22 -9.12 -7.35
N GLU A 183 -6.41 -8.75 -8.61
CA GLU A 183 -7.21 -9.51 -9.57
C GLU A 183 -6.51 -10.78 -10.06
N GLY A 184 -5.22 -10.98 -9.69
CA GLY A 184 -4.38 -12.10 -10.15
C GLY A 184 -3.77 -11.89 -11.53
N ASN A 185 -3.86 -10.69 -12.09
CA ASN A 185 -3.30 -10.34 -13.39
C ASN A 185 -1.83 -9.91 -13.26
N HIS A 186 -0.99 -10.76 -12.66
CA HIS A 186 0.40 -10.44 -12.33
C HIS A 186 1.26 -10.03 -13.53
N ALA A 187 0.97 -10.57 -14.71
CA ALA A 187 1.66 -10.16 -15.94
C ALA A 187 1.36 -8.70 -16.33
N ALA A 188 0.10 -8.27 -16.17
CA ALA A 188 -0.29 -6.88 -16.41
C ALA A 188 0.33 -5.95 -15.34
N ALA A 189 0.33 -6.37 -14.08
CA ALA A 189 0.99 -5.64 -13.00
C ALA A 189 2.49 -5.43 -13.29
N LEU A 190 3.18 -6.49 -13.71
CA LEU A 190 4.59 -6.42 -14.08
C LEU A 190 4.82 -5.47 -15.26
N ALA A 191 3.98 -5.52 -16.29
CA ALA A 191 4.10 -4.64 -17.45
C ALA A 191 3.99 -3.15 -17.05
N TYR A 192 3.06 -2.81 -16.16
CA TYR A 192 2.93 -1.45 -15.62
C TYR A 192 4.18 -1.02 -14.85
N LEU A 193 4.70 -1.86 -13.97
CA LEU A 193 5.89 -1.54 -13.18
C LEU A 193 7.13 -1.37 -14.05
N GLU A 194 7.29 -2.21 -15.08
CA GLU A 194 8.40 -2.10 -16.02
C GLU A 194 8.37 -0.80 -16.85
N GLU A 195 7.17 -0.32 -17.23
CA GLU A 195 7.00 0.92 -17.98
C GLU A 195 7.63 2.12 -17.25
N VAL A 196 7.60 2.14 -15.92
CA VAL A 196 8.08 3.27 -15.11
C VAL A 196 9.43 3.01 -14.42
N ARG A 197 10.11 1.93 -14.77
CA ARG A 197 11.41 1.57 -14.17
C ARG A 197 12.41 2.72 -14.19
N GLY A 198 12.45 3.50 -15.27
CA GLY A 198 13.35 4.64 -15.41
C GLY A 198 13.08 5.79 -14.42
N LEU A 199 11.86 5.89 -13.89
CA LEU A 199 11.48 6.92 -12.94
C LEU A 199 11.83 6.57 -11.49
N ALA A 200 12.06 5.30 -11.20
CA ALA A 200 12.30 4.82 -9.84
C ALA A 200 13.59 5.37 -9.20
N GLY A 201 14.56 5.78 -10.02
CA GLY A 201 15.81 6.38 -9.55
C GLY A 201 15.65 7.76 -8.89
N ALA A 202 14.56 8.46 -9.15
CA ALA A 202 14.26 9.78 -8.57
C ALA A 202 13.52 9.70 -7.22
N LEU A 203 13.17 8.49 -6.75
CA LEU A 203 12.46 8.28 -5.48
C LEU A 203 13.41 8.30 -4.29
N ASP A 204 12.87 8.68 -3.13
CA ASP A 204 13.49 8.38 -1.84
C ASP A 204 13.60 6.86 -1.61
N ASP A 205 14.48 6.46 -0.70
CA ASP A 205 14.79 5.06 -0.43
C ASP A 205 13.55 4.24 -0.08
N ARG A 206 12.61 4.76 0.71
CA ARG A 206 11.41 4.03 1.13
C ARG A 206 10.44 3.78 -0.03
N ARG A 207 10.21 4.81 -0.86
CA ARG A 207 9.33 4.68 -2.05
C ARG A 207 9.96 3.77 -3.11
N ARG A 208 11.27 3.89 -3.29
CA ARG A 208 12.03 3.01 -4.18
C ARG A 208 11.99 1.57 -3.70
N ALA A 209 12.10 1.34 -2.39
CA ALA A 209 11.95 0.01 -1.81
C ALA A 209 10.56 -0.58 -2.10
N SER A 210 9.49 0.19 -1.89
CA SER A 210 8.12 -0.26 -2.18
C SER A 210 7.93 -0.63 -3.66
N TYR A 211 8.43 0.19 -4.58
CA TYR A 211 8.41 -0.11 -6.01
C TYR A 211 9.14 -1.44 -6.33
N LEU A 212 10.31 -1.65 -5.75
CA LEU A 212 11.08 -2.89 -5.95
C LEU A 212 10.42 -4.11 -5.29
N ALA A 213 9.69 -3.91 -4.19
CA ALA A 213 8.89 -4.96 -3.56
C ALA A 213 7.74 -5.40 -4.48
N ASP A 214 7.02 -4.47 -5.09
CA ASP A 214 5.95 -4.76 -6.05
C ASP A 214 6.50 -5.50 -7.28
N LEU A 215 7.68 -5.10 -7.77
CA LEU A 215 8.39 -5.82 -8.83
C LEU A 215 8.75 -7.25 -8.41
N ALA A 216 9.33 -7.42 -7.22
CA ALA A 216 9.71 -8.74 -6.71
C ALA A 216 8.50 -9.68 -6.60
N TYR A 217 7.39 -9.17 -6.06
CA TYR A 217 6.14 -9.91 -6.00
C TYR A 217 5.63 -10.30 -7.39
N SER A 218 5.61 -9.35 -8.34
CA SER A 218 5.10 -9.59 -9.70
C SER A 218 5.98 -10.56 -10.48
N TYR A 219 7.32 -10.47 -10.36
CA TYR A 219 8.25 -11.44 -10.97
C TYR A 219 8.05 -12.84 -10.38
N ARG A 220 7.93 -12.97 -9.04
CA ARG A 220 7.68 -14.28 -8.43
C ARG A 220 6.36 -14.87 -8.92
N ALA A 221 5.31 -14.08 -8.97
CA ALA A 221 3.98 -14.52 -9.41
C ALA A 221 3.94 -14.92 -10.91
N THR A 222 4.80 -14.33 -11.74
CA THR A 222 4.94 -14.67 -13.17
C THR A 222 6.00 -15.76 -13.44
N GLY A 223 6.72 -16.22 -12.40
CA GLY A 223 7.67 -17.31 -12.48
C GLY A 223 9.13 -16.91 -12.74
N ASP A 224 9.45 -15.62 -12.88
CA ASP A 224 10.84 -15.15 -12.94
C ASP A 224 11.42 -15.00 -11.53
N ILE A 225 11.75 -16.16 -10.93
CA ILE A 225 12.19 -16.23 -9.53
C ILE A 225 13.54 -15.52 -9.33
N GLU A 226 14.44 -15.56 -10.30
CA GLU A 226 15.72 -14.88 -10.18
C GLU A 226 15.57 -13.35 -10.18
N ALA A 227 14.72 -12.80 -11.05
CA ALA A 227 14.41 -11.37 -11.06
C ALA A 227 13.72 -10.96 -9.76
N ALA A 228 12.81 -11.78 -9.23
CA ALA A 228 12.15 -11.57 -7.94
C ALA A 228 13.17 -11.45 -6.81
N ILE A 229 14.13 -12.39 -6.73
CA ILE A 229 15.18 -12.35 -5.70
C ILE A 229 16.07 -11.11 -5.85
N ARG A 230 16.51 -10.77 -7.07
CA ARG A 230 17.33 -9.57 -7.30
C ARG A 230 16.61 -8.29 -6.86
N ALA A 231 15.36 -8.09 -7.28
CA ALA A 231 14.57 -6.93 -6.88
C ALA A 231 14.32 -6.90 -5.37
N GLY A 232 13.97 -8.06 -4.79
CA GLY A 232 13.68 -8.21 -3.37
C GLY A 232 14.86 -7.91 -2.46
N ILE A 233 16.07 -8.34 -2.82
CA ILE A 233 17.30 -8.03 -2.03
C ILE A 233 17.55 -6.52 -1.99
N VAL A 234 17.43 -5.83 -3.13
CA VAL A 234 17.62 -4.37 -3.16
C VAL A 234 16.52 -3.65 -2.37
N SER A 235 15.27 -4.10 -2.51
CA SER A 235 14.14 -3.58 -1.71
C SER A 235 14.40 -3.74 -0.21
N LEU A 236 14.83 -4.93 0.22
CA LEU A 236 15.13 -5.24 1.60
C LEU A 236 16.20 -4.31 2.20
N GLU A 237 17.29 -4.08 1.45
CA GLU A 237 18.36 -3.16 1.88
C GLU A 237 17.85 -1.72 2.04
N LEU A 238 17.02 -1.25 1.12
CA LEU A 238 16.43 0.09 1.17
C LEU A 238 15.45 0.26 2.33
N PHE A 239 14.59 -0.74 2.59
CA PHE A 239 13.70 -0.72 3.76
C PHE A 239 14.47 -0.70 5.07
N ARG A 240 15.57 -1.47 5.17
CA ARG A 240 16.46 -1.46 6.35
C ARG A 240 17.09 -0.10 6.57
N ARG A 241 17.60 0.57 5.51
CA ARG A 241 18.13 1.94 5.61
C ARG A 241 17.07 2.96 6.02
N ALA A 242 15.83 2.76 5.58
CA ALA A 242 14.71 3.62 5.93
C ALA A 242 14.10 3.30 7.31
N GLU A 243 14.69 2.37 8.07
CA GLU A 243 14.21 1.89 9.37
C GLU A 243 12.74 1.42 9.35
N ALA A 244 12.32 0.90 8.19
CA ALA A 244 10.96 0.44 7.94
C ALA A 244 10.82 -1.04 8.34
N GLU A 245 10.79 -1.31 9.64
CA GLU A 245 10.86 -2.68 10.20
C GLU A 245 9.73 -3.59 9.69
N ARG A 246 8.51 -3.08 9.63
CA ARG A 246 7.34 -3.84 9.16
C ARG A 246 7.50 -4.24 7.70
N GLU A 247 7.85 -3.30 6.84
CA GLU A 247 8.05 -3.52 5.41
C GLU A 247 9.28 -4.42 5.16
N THR A 248 10.31 -4.31 6.00
CA THR A 248 11.47 -5.21 5.99
C THR A 248 11.03 -6.66 6.19
N ALA A 249 10.23 -6.94 7.20
CA ALA A 249 9.75 -8.29 7.47
C ALA A 249 8.78 -8.82 6.38
N ILE A 250 7.95 -7.95 5.80
CA ILE A 250 7.14 -8.33 4.63
C ILE A 250 8.05 -8.77 3.48
N MET A 251 9.11 -8.01 3.20
CA MET A 251 10.03 -8.34 2.11
C MET A 251 10.85 -9.60 2.40
N GLU A 252 11.22 -9.83 3.66
CA GLU A 252 11.87 -11.08 4.08
C GLU A 252 10.95 -12.29 3.84
N ASN A 253 9.65 -12.17 4.16
CA ASN A 253 8.69 -13.24 3.87
C ASN A 253 8.50 -13.49 2.36
N GLU A 254 8.45 -12.44 1.54
CA GLU A 254 8.38 -12.56 0.08
C GLU A 254 9.65 -13.21 -0.50
N LEU A 255 10.82 -12.87 0.02
CA LEU A 255 12.08 -13.53 -0.35
C LEU A 255 12.11 -15.00 0.11
N ALA A 256 11.53 -15.33 1.27
CA ALA A 256 11.39 -16.71 1.70
C ALA A 256 10.61 -17.53 0.69
N LEU A 257 9.48 -17.03 0.19
CA LEU A 257 8.69 -17.68 -0.86
C LEU A 257 9.45 -17.78 -2.19
N ALA A 258 10.22 -16.77 -2.57
CA ALA A 258 11.04 -16.81 -3.77
C ALA A 258 12.18 -17.83 -3.66
N TYR A 259 12.89 -17.89 -2.52
CA TYR A 259 13.91 -18.92 -2.28
C TYR A 259 13.30 -20.32 -2.20
N LEU A 260 12.11 -20.46 -1.63
CA LEU A 260 11.38 -21.74 -1.62
C LEU A 260 11.08 -22.21 -3.05
N ALA A 261 10.58 -21.31 -3.91
CA ALA A 261 10.32 -21.61 -5.32
C ALA A 261 11.59 -22.01 -6.10
N LEU A 262 12.75 -21.48 -5.71
CA LEU A 262 14.07 -21.88 -6.25
C LEU A 262 14.58 -23.21 -5.66
N GLY A 263 13.88 -23.81 -4.69
CA GLY A 263 14.31 -25.03 -3.99
C GLY A 263 15.33 -24.77 -2.86
N ASN A 264 15.67 -23.51 -2.57
CA ASN A 264 16.61 -23.17 -1.49
C ASN A 264 15.89 -23.05 -0.15
N THR A 265 15.54 -24.20 0.44
CA THR A 265 14.80 -24.26 1.71
C THR A 265 15.58 -23.67 2.90
N THR A 266 16.93 -23.70 2.86
CA THR A 266 17.76 -23.10 3.91
C THR A 266 17.57 -21.59 3.98
N ARG A 267 17.74 -20.90 2.84
CA ARG A 267 17.51 -19.46 2.76
C ARG A 267 16.07 -19.07 3.04
N ALA A 268 15.12 -19.86 2.55
CA ALA A 268 13.70 -19.68 2.83
C ALA A 268 13.43 -19.71 4.34
N THR A 269 14.00 -20.67 5.06
CA THR A 269 13.86 -20.78 6.51
C THR A 269 14.45 -19.58 7.24
N GLU A 270 15.68 -19.15 6.88
CA GLU A 270 16.34 -17.98 7.48
C GLU A 270 15.48 -16.71 7.34
N MET A 271 15.00 -16.43 6.12
CA MET A 271 14.18 -15.25 5.84
C MET A 271 12.84 -15.29 6.57
N SER A 272 12.15 -16.43 6.54
CA SER A 272 10.86 -16.60 7.20
C SER A 272 10.98 -16.52 8.74
N ALA A 273 12.06 -17.03 9.34
CA ALA A 273 12.30 -16.92 10.76
C ALA A 273 12.56 -15.47 11.20
N SER A 274 13.32 -14.70 10.40
CA SER A 274 13.53 -13.27 10.62
C SER A 274 12.22 -12.50 10.58
N ALA A 275 11.40 -12.72 9.54
CA ALA A 275 10.09 -12.08 9.40
C ALA A 275 9.17 -12.42 10.59
N HIS A 276 9.14 -13.69 11.01
CA HIS A 276 8.35 -14.15 12.15
C HIS A 276 8.70 -13.36 13.43
N ALA A 277 9.98 -13.31 13.78
CA ALA A 277 10.44 -12.64 15.00
C ALA A 277 10.06 -11.14 15.03
N VAL A 278 10.13 -10.47 13.88
CA VAL A 278 9.73 -9.06 13.78
C VAL A 278 8.23 -8.90 13.91
N MET A 279 7.42 -9.72 13.21
CA MET A 279 5.96 -9.61 13.26
C MET A 279 5.39 -9.96 14.63
N GLU A 280 5.97 -10.94 15.30
CA GLU A 280 5.62 -11.31 16.69
C GLU A 280 5.91 -10.13 17.63
N ARG A 281 7.10 -9.51 17.54
CA ARG A 281 7.49 -8.36 18.36
C ARG A 281 6.59 -7.13 18.10
N LEU A 282 6.15 -6.91 16.85
CA LEU A 282 5.26 -5.82 16.50
C LEU A 282 3.79 -6.11 16.86
N GLY A 283 3.45 -7.35 17.20
CA GLY A 283 2.07 -7.78 17.44
C GLY A 283 1.20 -7.75 16.18
N ASP A 284 1.81 -7.82 14.97
CA ASP A 284 1.08 -7.80 13.71
C ASP A 284 0.57 -9.20 13.34
N GLU A 285 -0.49 -9.61 14.03
CA GLU A 285 -1.10 -10.93 13.84
C GLU A 285 -1.62 -11.15 12.42
N TRP A 286 -2.04 -10.07 11.74
CA TRP A 286 -2.53 -10.15 10.37
C TRP A 286 -1.42 -10.63 9.42
N LEU A 287 -0.23 -10.04 9.52
CA LEU A 287 0.93 -10.45 8.72
C LEU A 287 1.55 -11.76 9.23
N LEU A 288 1.54 -11.98 10.53
CA LEU A 288 2.08 -13.20 11.12
C LEU A 288 1.37 -14.45 10.60
N SER A 289 0.06 -14.37 10.30
CA SER A 289 -0.68 -15.48 9.67
C SER A 289 -0.09 -15.88 8.31
N HIS A 290 0.36 -14.92 7.50
CA HIS A 290 1.02 -15.19 6.22
C HIS A 290 2.42 -15.80 6.41
N VAL A 291 3.16 -15.33 7.40
CA VAL A 291 4.49 -15.87 7.70
C VAL A 291 4.42 -17.33 8.19
N LEU A 292 3.43 -17.64 9.03
CA LEU A 292 3.18 -19.02 9.48
C LEU A 292 2.82 -19.95 8.31
N ASP A 293 2.01 -19.49 7.35
CA ASP A 293 1.73 -20.30 6.15
C ASP A 293 2.99 -20.49 5.29
N THR A 294 3.85 -19.45 5.16
CA THR A 294 5.16 -19.60 4.50
C THR A 294 6.02 -20.65 5.19
N GLN A 295 6.07 -20.66 6.53
CA GLN A 295 6.78 -21.69 7.30
C GLN A 295 6.19 -23.09 7.10
N ALA A 296 4.86 -23.19 7.00
CA ALA A 296 4.19 -24.45 6.68
C ALA A 296 4.58 -24.95 5.28
N GLN A 297 4.63 -24.07 4.29
CA GLN A 297 5.07 -24.43 2.93
C GLN A 297 6.55 -24.88 2.91
N ILE A 298 7.43 -24.21 3.66
CA ILE A 298 8.84 -24.59 3.78
C ILE A 298 8.97 -25.98 4.44
N ALA A 299 8.26 -26.22 5.53
CA ALA A 299 8.25 -27.52 6.21
C ALA A 299 7.75 -28.64 5.28
N LEU A 300 6.69 -28.37 4.50
CA LEU A 300 6.17 -29.31 3.50
C LEU A 300 7.23 -29.65 2.44
N ALA A 301 7.93 -28.64 1.91
CA ALA A 301 8.99 -28.84 0.93
C ALA A 301 10.20 -29.61 1.47
N ARG A 302 10.42 -29.58 2.78
CA ARG A 302 11.45 -30.37 3.47
C ARG A 302 10.99 -31.78 3.86
N GLY A 303 9.73 -32.14 3.59
CA GLY A 303 9.12 -33.39 3.98
C GLY A 303 8.74 -33.49 5.47
N GLU A 304 8.77 -32.37 6.18
CA GLU A 304 8.43 -32.26 7.60
C GLU A 304 6.90 -32.09 7.76
N ASN A 305 6.12 -33.06 7.28
CA ASN A 305 4.68 -32.94 7.08
C ASN A 305 3.91 -32.64 8.38
N ALA A 306 4.31 -33.22 9.51
CA ALA A 306 3.66 -32.91 10.80
C ALA A 306 3.88 -31.44 11.21
N ALA A 307 5.08 -30.92 11.03
CA ALA A 307 5.39 -29.51 11.26
C ALA A 307 4.61 -28.59 10.31
N ALA A 308 4.47 -28.98 9.03
CA ALA A 308 3.68 -28.25 8.06
C ALA A 308 2.19 -28.15 8.45
N ILE A 309 1.61 -29.25 8.96
CA ILE A 309 0.24 -29.27 9.47
C ILE A 309 0.12 -28.33 10.68
N SER A 310 0.99 -28.46 11.67
CA SER A 310 0.95 -27.63 12.88
C SER A 310 1.10 -26.14 12.57
N ALA A 311 2.05 -25.77 11.71
CA ALA A 311 2.24 -24.38 11.31
C ALA A 311 1.03 -23.83 10.54
N SER A 312 0.44 -24.61 9.62
CA SER A 312 -0.77 -24.22 8.90
C SER A 312 -2.00 -24.09 9.80
N GLU A 313 -2.13 -24.89 10.83
CA GLU A 313 -3.20 -24.77 11.84
C GLU A 313 -3.05 -23.47 12.64
N GLY A 314 -1.84 -23.11 13.06
CA GLY A 314 -1.55 -21.81 13.68
C GLY A 314 -1.84 -20.63 12.74
N ALA A 315 -1.48 -20.76 11.46
CA ALA A 315 -1.80 -19.76 10.45
C ALA A 315 -3.31 -19.56 10.26
N ILE A 316 -4.09 -20.67 10.22
CA ILE A 316 -5.56 -20.64 10.10
C ILE A 316 -6.17 -19.94 11.32
N GLU A 317 -5.79 -20.36 12.55
CA GLU A 317 -6.31 -19.76 13.78
C GLU A 317 -6.09 -18.25 13.82
N MET A 318 -4.88 -17.82 13.51
CA MET A 318 -4.52 -16.42 13.51
C MET A 318 -5.22 -15.63 12.39
N ALA A 319 -5.32 -16.19 11.19
CA ALA A 319 -6.02 -15.56 10.07
C ALA A 319 -7.53 -15.42 10.34
N GLU A 320 -8.16 -16.40 10.99
CA GLU A 320 -9.57 -16.33 11.41
C GLU A 320 -9.80 -15.28 12.49
N ARG A 321 -8.92 -15.20 13.49
CA ARG A 321 -8.99 -14.17 14.54
C ARG A 321 -8.88 -12.75 13.98
N THR A 322 -8.04 -12.57 12.97
CA THR A 322 -7.85 -11.27 12.29
C THR A 322 -8.80 -11.04 11.11
N GLN A 323 -9.74 -11.94 10.87
CA GLN A 323 -10.70 -11.92 9.74
C GLN A 323 -10.00 -11.83 8.36
N ASN A 324 -8.80 -12.41 8.24
CA ASN A 324 -8.03 -12.47 7.00
C ASN A 324 -8.43 -13.72 6.19
N ALA A 325 -9.58 -13.65 5.52
CA ALA A 325 -10.14 -14.77 4.78
C ALA A 325 -9.19 -15.32 3.69
N LYS A 326 -8.41 -14.43 3.04
CA LYS A 326 -7.42 -14.86 2.04
C LYS A 326 -6.32 -15.71 2.66
N ALA A 327 -5.73 -15.27 3.77
CA ALA A 327 -4.71 -16.04 4.49
C ALA A 327 -5.27 -17.36 5.00
N THR A 328 -6.52 -17.38 5.47
CA THR A 328 -7.21 -18.63 5.87
C THR A 328 -7.29 -19.62 4.71
N VAL A 329 -7.67 -19.16 3.51
CA VAL A 329 -7.72 -20.02 2.31
C VAL A 329 -6.34 -20.55 1.97
N ASP A 330 -5.31 -19.71 1.93
CA ASP A 330 -3.95 -20.11 1.58
C ASP A 330 -3.42 -21.17 2.58
N ALA A 331 -3.60 -20.96 3.88
CA ALA A 331 -3.20 -21.90 4.91
C ALA A 331 -4.00 -23.22 4.89
N LEU A 332 -5.30 -23.18 4.55
CA LEU A 332 -6.11 -24.39 4.32
C LEU A 332 -5.58 -25.20 3.14
N LEU A 333 -5.17 -24.57 2.06
CA LEU A 333 -4.55 -25.23 0.90
C LEU A 333 -3.22 -25.89 1.28
N THR A 334 -2.38 -25.21 2.05
CA THR A 334 -1.10 -25.77 2.53
C THR A 334 -1.34 -26.98 3.43
N ARG A 335 -2.30 -26.90 4.38
CA ARG A 335 -2.70 -28.02 5.23
C ARG A 335 -3.24 -29.20 4.42
N ALA A 336 -4.06 -28.92 3.40
CA ALA A 336 -4.61 -29.95 2.54
C ALA A 336 -3.50 -30.71 1.81
N ARG A 337 -2.53 -30.00 1.24
CA ARG A 337 -1.36 -30.62 0.59
C ARG A 337 -0.55 -31.48 1.56
N ALA A 338 -0.27 -30.98 2.77
CA ALA A 338 0.49 -31.73 3.78
C ALA A 338 -0.24 -33.01 4.21
N ARG A 339 -1.55 -32.95 4.43
CA ARG A 339 -2.38 -34.12 4.77
C ARG A 339 -2.45 -35.13 3.62
N GLY A 340 -2.56 -34.65 2.37
CA GLY A 340 -2.53 -35.49 1.19
C GLY A 340 -1.21 -36.28 1.06
N VAL A 341 -0.06 -35.64 1.28
CA VAL A 341 1.26 -36.30 1.29
C VAL A 341 1.35 -37.37 2.40
N MET A 342 0.69 -37.17 3.54
CA MET A 342 0.63 -38.17 4.62
C MET A 342 -0.36 -39.33 4.35
N GLY A 343 -1.09 -39.30 3.25
CA GLY A 343 -2.09 -40.31 2.92
C GLY A 343 -3.46 -40.11 3.60
N ASP A 344 -3.66 -39.02 4.34
CA ASP A 344 -4.94 -38.66 4.94
C ASP A 344 -5.83 -37.92 3.93
N ALA A 345 -6.29 -38.68 2.93
CA ALA A 345 -7.08 -38.13 1.83
C ALA A 345 -8.39 -37.48 2.31
N ALA A 346 -9.05 -38.06 3.34
CA ALA A 346 -10.30 -37.54 3.83
C ALA A 346 -10.14 -36.15 4.45
N ALA A 347 -9.12 -35.97 5.31
CA ALA A 347 -8.84 -34.67 5.92
C ALA A 347 -8.25 -33.66 4.94
N ALA A 348 -7.54 -34.10 3.90
CA ALA A 348 -7.10 -33.25 2.81
C ALA A 348 -8.29 -32.68 2.05
N LEU A 349 -9.24 -33.55 1.61
CA LEU A 349 -10.45 -33.12 0.91
C LEU A 349 -11.34 -32.18 1.76
N ALA A 350 -11.48 -32.45 3.07
CA ALA A 350 -12.20 -31.54 3.97
C ALA A 350 -11.56 -30.16 4.05
N SER A 351 -10.21 -30.07 4.02
CA SER A 351 -9.50 -28.81 4.00
C SER A 351 -9.69 -28.04 2.67
N TYR A 352 -9.64 -28.76 1.54
CA TYR A 352 -9.94 -28.18 0.22
C TYR A 352 -11.38 -27.70 0.12
N GLN A 353 -12.34 -28.47 0.62
CA GLN A 353 -13.74 -28.07 0.62
C GLN A 353 -13.95 -26.77 1.38
N ARG A 354 -13.43 -26.67 2.61
CA ARG A 354 -13.50 -25.46 3.44
C ARG A 354 -12.85 -24.25 2.73
N ALA A 355 -11.69 -24.48 2.12
CA ALA A 355 -11.00 -23.44 1.34
C ALA A 355 -11.86 -22.96 0.16
N GLY A 356 -12.50 -23.88 -0.57
CA GLY A 356 -13.38 -23.56 -1.69
C GLY A 356 -14.64 -22.79 -1.29
N GLU A 357 -15.26 -23.17 -0.17
CA GLU A 357 -16.42 -22.45 0.39
C GLU A 357 -16.05 -21.01 0.77
N LEU A 358 -14.94 -20.85 1.47
CA LEU A 358 -14.45 -19.53 1.89
C LEU A 358 -14.00 -18.66 0.69
N ALA A 359 -13.34 -19.25 -0.31
CA ALA A 359 -12.94 -18.53 -1.51
C ALA A 359 -14.15 -17.98 -2.29
N ARG A 360 -15.27 -18.73 -2.35
CA ARG A 360 -16.52 -18.24 -2.94
C ARG A 360 -17.10 -17.07 -2.15
N GLN A 361 -17.06 -17.12 -0.81
CA GLN A 361 -17.54 -16.02 0.06
C GLN A 361 -16.72 -14.75 -0.13
N VAL A 362 -15.40 -14.88 -0.30
CA VAL A 362 -14.49 -13.74 -0.56
C VAL A 362 -14.78 -13.10 -1.92
N GLY A 363 -15.26 -13.88 -2.91
CA GLY A 363 -15.60 -13.38 -4.24
C GLY A 363 -14.41 -12.99 -5.13
N SER A 364 -13.16 -13.26 -4.70
CA SER A 364 -11.98 -13.01 -5.50
C SER A 364 -11.82 -14.06 -6.60
N ALA A 365 -11.96 -13.64 -7.86
CA ALA A 365 -11.83 -14.52 -9.02
C ALA A 365 -10.51 -15.31 -9.04
N SER A 366 -9.40 -14.63 -8.74
CA SER A 366 -8.07 -15.23 -8.67
C SER A 366 -7.97 -16.31 -7.58
N LEU A 367 -8.46 -16.00 -6.37
CA LEU A 367 -8.45 -16.94 -5.24
C LEU A 367 -9.33 -18.15 -5.51
N MET A 368 -10.51 -17.93 -6.08
CA MET A 368 -11.43 -19.01 -6.49
C MET A 368 -10.79 -19.92 -7.54
N ARG A 369 -10.25 -19.37 -8.61
CA ARG A 369 -9.59 -20.16 -9.66
C ARG A 369 -8.45 -21.03 -9.11
N LYS A 370 -7.58 -20.45 -8.28
CA LYS A 370 -6.48 -21.18 -7.62
C LYS A 370 -7.03 -22.33 -6.78
N THR A 371 -7.98 -22.03 -5.88
CA THR A 371 -8.51 -22.99 -4.90
C THR A 371 -9.27 -24.13 -5.58
N LEU A 372 -10.16 -23.81 -6.55
CA LEU A 372 -10.94 -24.81 -7.25
C LEU A 372 -10.09 -25.74 -8.09
N ARG A 373 -9.01 -25.23 -8.71
CA ARG A 373 -8.09 -26.07 -9.47
C ARG A 373 -7.35 -27.04 -8.56
N GLU A 374 -6.76 -26.58 -7.46
CA GLU A 374 -6.05 -27.47 -6.50
C GLU A 374 -7.00 -28.51 -5.92
N TRP A 375 -8.23 -28.13 -5.61
CA TRP A 375 -9.25 -29.08 -5.12
C TRP A 375 -9.63 -30.09 -6.22
N ALA A 376 -9.82 -29.66 -7.46
CA ALA A 376 -10.11 -30.56 -8.57
C ALA A 376 -8.99 -31.57 -8.80
N ASP A 377 -7.74 -31.12 -8.76
CA ASP A 377 -6.57 -32.00 -8.89
C ASP A 377 -6.53 -33.06 -7.77
N ALA A 378 -6.84 -32.68 -6.54
CA ALA A 378 -6.90 -33.61 -5.41
C ALA A 378 -8.05 -34.63 -5.56
N LEU A 379 -9.23 -34.21 -6.05
CA LEU A 379 -10.35 -35.12 -6.32
C LEU A 379 -10.03 -36.08 -7.49
N ALA A 380 -9.36 -35.58 -8.53
CA ALA A 380 -8.94 -36.44 -9.64
C ALA A 380 -7.94 -37.52 -9.19
N ALA A 381 -7.00 -37.15 -8.31
CA ALA A 381 -6.05 -38.08 -7.71
C ALA A 381 -6.77 -39.12 -6.79
N ALA A 382 -7.88 -38.76 -6.18
CA ALA A 382 -8.74 -39.67 -5.39
C ALA A 382 -9.69 -40.52 -6.25
N GLY A 383 -9.70 -40.35 -7.58
CA GLY A 383 -10.58 -41.08 -8.50
C GLY A 383 -11.98 -40.47 -8.65
N GLU A 384 -12.24 -39.31 -8.07
CA GLU A 384 -13.54 -38.62 -8.12
C GLU A 384 -13.64 -37.68 -9.34
N HIS A 385 -13.48 -38.25 -10.52
CA HIS A 385 -13.32 -37.49 -11.78
C HIS A 385 -14.50 -36.60 -12.15
N GLU A 386 -15.75 -37.02 -11.86
CA GLU A 386 -16.94 -36.20 -12.15
C GLU A 386 -16.94 -34.91 -11.31
N ARG A 387 -16.63 -35.03 -10.02
CA ARG A 387 -16.52 -33.87 -9.13
C ARG A 387 -15.36 -32.96 -9.48
N ALA A 388 -14.21 -33.55 -9.83
CA ALA A 388 -13.05 -32.81 -10.31
C ALA A 388 -13.39 -32.00 -11.57
N PHE A 389 -14.08 -32.61 -12.54
CA PHE A 389 -14.51 -31.93 -13.76
C PHE A 389 -15.50 -30.79 -13.49
N ALA A 390 -16.44 -30.98 -12.55
CA ALA A 390 -17.36 -29.91 -12.16
C ALA A 390 -16.65 -28.69 -11.57
N LEU A 391 -15.66 -28.90 -10.69
CA LEU A 391 -14.86 -27.82 -10.11
C LEU A 391 -13.98 -27.13 -11.16
N MET A 392 -13.38 -27.87 -12.10
CA MET A 392 -12.61 -27.26 -13.20
C MET A 392 -13.48 -26.38 -14.11
N ARG A 393 -14.70 -26.82 -14.40
CA ARG A 393 -15.66 -25.98 -15.15
C ARG A 393 -16.02 -24.70 -14.39
N GLU A 394 -16.24 -24.81 -13.07
CA GLU A 394 -16.49 -23.66 -12.22
C GLU A 394 -15.27 -22.70 -12.23
N ALA A 395 -14.06 -23.22 -12.08
CA ALA A 395 -12.84 -22.43 -12.12
C ALA A 395 -12.64 -21.67 -13.45
N LEU A 396 -13.05 -22.27 -14.56
CA LEU A 396 -12.99 -21.64 -15.89
C LEU A 396 -14.10 -20.60 -16.12
N ALA A 397 -15.23 -20.74 -15.45
CA ALA A 397 -16.35 -19.80 -15.54
C ALA A 397 -16.19 -18.54 -14.69
N VAL A 398 -15.24 -18.55 -13.76
CA VAL A 398 -14.91 -17.38 -12.93
C VAL A 398 -14.15 -16.38 -13.79
N ALA A 399 -14.82 -15.27 -14.13
CA ALA A 399 -14.27 -14.20 -14.97
C ALA A 399 -13.25 -13.32 -14.21
#